data_d9500e2fb3edd8d45993b4a59f57fa4a
#
_entry.id   d9500e2fb3edd8d45993b4a59f57fa4a
#
_cell.length_a   1.000
_cell.length_b   1.000
_cell.length_c   1.000
_cell.angle_alpha   90.00
_cell.angle_beta   90.00
_cell.angle_gamma   90.00
#
_symmetry.space_group_name_H-M   'P 1'
#
loop_
_entity.id
_entity.type
_entity.pdbx_description
1 polymer ?
#
loop_
_entity_poly.entity_id
_entity_poly.type
_entity_poly.pdbx_seq_one_letter_code
_entity_poly.pdbx_strand_id
1 'polypeptide(L)' 'MIRKDMKIEDVLRKFPQTVPVFRRFGIDCDQCQLSEYEDLEHGARVHGIDLEALLRGLNESTA' A
#
# COMPACT_ATOMS: atom_id res chain seq x y z
N MET A 1 -1.60 7.62 10.99
CA MET A 1 -2.66 7.08 10.12
C MET A 1 -2.20 7.09 8.68
N ILE A 2 -2.39 6.00 7.98
CA ILE A 2 -1.98 5.89 6.59
C ILE A 2 -2.98 6.57 5.68
N ARG A 3 -2.48 7.40 4.76
CA ARG A 3 -3.32 8.19 3.86
C ARG A 3 -3.07 7.78 2.41
N LYS A 4 -4.04 8.10 1.54
CA LYS A 4 -3.97 7.74 0.13
C LYS A 4 -2.86 8.45 -0.64
N ASP A 5 -2.42 9.62 -0.15
CA ASP A 5 -1.37 10.39 -0.79
C ASP A 5 0.04 9.99 -0.37
N MET A 6 0.15 9.04 0.56
CA MET A 6 1.45 8.53 0.98
C MET A 6 2.00 7.57 -0.08
N LYS A 7 3.30 7.62 -0.31
CA LYS A 7 3.94 6.72 -1.25
C LYS A 7 4.01 5.31 -0.67
N ILE A 8 3.84 4.31 -1.55
CA ILE A 8 3.88 2.92 -1.12
C ILE A 8 5.22 2.60 -0.44
N GLU A 9 6.32 3.10 -1.01
CA GLU A 9 7.64 2.89 -0.42
C GLU A 9 7.72 3.45 0.99
N ASP A 10 7.19 4.65 1.19
CA ASP A 10 7.23 5.28 2.52
C ASP A 10 6.43 4.47 3.53
N VAL A 11 5.28 3.97 3.13
CA VAL A 11 4.44 3.14 4.00
C VAL A 11 5.18 1.87 4.39
N LEU A 12 5.80 1.21 3.42
CA LEU A 12 6.56 -0.02 3.68
C LEU A 12 7.74 0.23 4.60
N ARG A 13 8.41 1.36 4.43
CA ARG A 13 9.57 1.71 5.24
C ARG A 13 9.19 2.05 6.67
N LYS A 14 8.13 2.85 6.84
CA LYS A 14 7.69 3.28 8.16
C LYS A 14 6.88 2.21 8.89
N PHE A 15 6.14 1.41 8.14
CA PHE A 15 5.24 0.41 8.69
C PHE A 15 5.49 -0.94 8.01
N PRO A 16 6.60 -1.62 8.33
CA PRO A 16 6.92 -2.91 7.68
C PRO A 16 5.86 -3.98 7.90
N GLN A 17 5.04 -3.84 8.94
CA GLN A 17 3.95 -4.78 9.18
C GLN A 17 2.86 -4.70 8.12
N THR A 18 2.91 -3.71 7.22
CA THR A 18 1.92 -3.60 6.15
C THR A 18 2.23 -4.49 4.96
N VAL A 19 3.43 -5.07 4.88
CA VAL A 19 3.81 -5.93 3.76
C VAL A 19 2.80 -7.05 3.50
N PRO A 20 2.35 -7.83 4.52
CA PRO A 20 1.35 -8.87 4.30
C PRO A 20 0.03 -8.32 3.77
N VAL A 21 -0.34 -7.09 4.18
CA VAL A 21 -1.57 -6.46 3.71
C VAL A 21 -1.48 -6.19 2.21
N PHE A 22 -0.36 -5.61 1.76
CA PHE A 22 -0.16 -5.34 0.34
C PHE A 22 -0.21 -6.65 -0.47
N ARG A 23 0.40 -7.71 0.02
CA ARG A 23 0.38 -9.00 -0.67
C ARG A 23 -1.03 -9.56 -0.76
N ARG A 24 -1.83 -9.38 0.28
CA ARG A 24 -3.21 -9.84 0.29
C ARG A 24 -4.03 -9.17 -0.80
N PHE A 25 -3.73 -7.91 -1.08
CA PHE A 25 -4.43 -7.17 -2.12
C PHE A 25 -3.81 -7.35 -3.51
N GLY A 26 -2.76 -8.15 -3.62
CA GLY A 26 -2.14 -8.44 -4.91
C GLY A 26 -1.01 -7.50 -5.28
N ILE A 27 -0.55 -6.67 -4.36
CA ILE A 27 0.59 -5.79 -4.60
C ILE A 27 1.84 -6.47 -4.07
N ASP A 28 2.68 -6.97 -4.97
CA ASP A 28 3.94 -7.60 -4.60
C ASP A 28 5.04 -6.56 -4.71
N CYS A 29 5.40 -5.97 -3.58
CA CYS A 29 6.33 -4.86 -3.55
C CYS A 29 7.76 -5.24 -3.88
N ASP A 30 8.10 -6.53 -3.76
CA ASP A 30 9.44 -6.98 -4.11
C ASP A 30 9.69 -6.92 -5.61
N GLN A 31 8.62 -6.98 -6.42
CA GLN A 31 8.73 -6.97 -7.87
C GLN A 31 8.19 -5.71 -8.51
N CYS A 32 7.58 -4.84 -7.72
CA CYS A 32 6.94 -3.64 -8.24
C CYS A 32 7.91 -2.47 -8.23
N GLN A 33 8.53 -2.19 -9.37
CA GLN A 33 9.44 -1.06 -9.49
C GLN A 33 8.74 0.28 -9.35
N LEU A 34 7.42 0.27 -9.52
CA LEU A 34 6.61 1.49 -9.44
C LEU A 34 6.39 1.95 -8.02
N SER A 35 6.61 1.08 -7.03
CA SER A 35 6.34 1.41 -5.64
C SER A 35 7.17 2.56 -5.09
N GLU A 36 8.31 2.84 -5.74
CA GLU A 36 9.18 3.93 -5.29
C GLU A 36 8.59 5.30 -5.57
N TYR A 37 7.76 5.42 -6.58
CA TYR A 37 7.28 6.72 -7.05
C TYR A 37 5.78 6.88 -6.96
N GLU A 38 5.05 5.80 -6.68
CA GLU A 38 3.60 5.84 -6.69
C GLU A 38 3.02 5.93 -5.29
N ASP A 39 1.97 6.75 -5.17
CA ASP A 39 1.21 6.80 -3.93
C ASP A 39 0.19 5.65 -3.89
N LEU A 40 -0.47 5.50 -2.74
CA LEU A 40 -1.43 4.41 -2.55
C LEU A 40 -2.61 4.52 -3.51
N GLU A 41 -3.08 5.74 -3.77
CA GLU A 41 -4.20 5.94 -4.68
C GLU A 41 -3.86 5.47 -6.08
N HIS A 42 -2.69 5.84 -6.58
CA HIS A 42 -2.27 5.44 -7.92
C HIS A 42 -2.04 3.93 -7.99
N GLY A 43 -1.37 3.38 -6.99
CA GLY A 43 -1.12 1.94 -6.94
C GLY A 43 -2.40 1.13 -6.92
N ALA A 44 -3.38 1.56 -6.12
CA ALA A 44 -4.66 0.88 -6.06
C ALA A 44 -5.36 0.92 -7.42
N ARG A 45 -5.29 2.05 -8.12
CA ARG A 45 -5.92 2.21 -9.42
C ARG A 45 -5.27 1.28 -10.45
N VAL A 46 -3.94 1.25 -10.47
CA VAL A 46 -3.20 0.42 -11.43
C VAL A 46 -3.48 -1.06 -11.23
N HIS A 47 -3.59 -1.48 -9.97
CA HIS A 47 -3.81 -2.89 -9.63
C HIS A 47 -5.29 -3.26 -9.55
N GLY A 48 -6.19 -2.31 -9.79
CA GLY A 48 -7.63 -2.58 -9.74
C GLY A 48 -8.13 -2.87 -8.34
N ILE A 49 -7.55 -2.24 -7.33
CA ILE A 49 -7.88 -2.47 -5.93
C ILE A 49 -8.75 -1.34 -5.40
N ASP A 50 -9.72 -1.69 -4.54
CA ASP A 50 -10.54 -0.68 -3.85
C ASP A 50 -9.64 0.06 -2.85
N LEU A 51 -9.44 1.35 -3.09
CA LEU A 51 -8.57 2.17 -2.26
C LEU A 51 -9.03 2.21 -0.81
N GLU A 52 -10.33 2.33 -0.58
CA GLU A 52 -10.86 2.39 0.78
C GLU A 52 -10.59 1.09 1.54
N ALA A 53 -10.76 -0.04 0.88
CA ALA A 53 -10.50 -1.33 1.49
C ALA A 53 -9.01 -1.48 1.81
N LEU A 54 -8.16 -1.04 0.89
CA LEU A 54 -6.72 -1.09 1.09
C LEU A 54 -6.30 -0.22 2.28
N LEU A 55 -6.78 1.02 2.33
CA LEU A 55 -6.46 1.93 3.44
C LEU A 55 -6.94 1.37 4.78
N ARG A 56 -8.12 0.78 4.79
CA ARG A 56 -8.65 0.18 6.01
C ARG A 56 -7.75 -0.95 6.50
N GLY A 57 -7.35 -1.83 5.60
CA GLY A 57 -6.45 -2.93 5.97
C GLY A 57 -5.11 -2.44 6.47
N LEU A 58 -4.55 -1.43 5.80
CA LEU A 58 -3.27 -0.87 6.21
C LEU A 58 -3.35 -0.21 7.59
N ASN A 59 -4.40 0.55 7.83
CA ASN A 59 -4.58 1.23 9.12
C ASN A 59 -4.84 0.24 10.24
N GLU A 60 -5.55 -0.84 9.96
CA GLU A 60 -5.77 -1.89 10.96
C GLU A 60 -4.46 -2.57 11.33
N SER A 61 -3.57 -2.76 10.37
CA SER A 61 -2.29 -3.42 10.65
C SER A 61 -1.35 -2.55 11.47
N THR A 62 -1.57 -1.23 11.45
CA THR A 62 -0.72 -0.27 12.18
C THR A 62 -1.38 0.24 13.47
N ALA A 63 -2.58 -0.22 13.75
CA ALA A 63 -3.32 0.21 14.95
C ALA A 63 -2.70 -0.35 16.23
#